data_ac0156d2937032845423a5bfdd347661
#
_entry.id   ac0156d2937032845423a5bfdd347661
#
_cell.length_a   1.000
_cell.length_b   1.000
_cell.length_c   1.000
_cell.angle_alpha   90.00
_cell.angle_beta   90.00
_cell.angle_gamma   90.00
#
_symmetry.space_group_name_H-M   'P 1'
#
loop_
_entity.id
_entity.type
_entity.pdbx_description
1 polymer ?
#
loop_
_entity_poly.entity_id
_entity_poly.type
_entity_poly.pdbx_seq_one_letter_code
_entity_poly.pdbx_strand_id
1 'polypeptide(L)' 'QEELTETQLLEKRLRQAVAEEAYEEAARLRDRLAALNE' A
#
# COMPACT_ATOMS: atom_id res chain seq x y z
N GLN A 1 5.83 21.43 3.66
CA GLN A 1 6.14 20.03 3.85
C GLN A 1 4.86 19.22 3.96
N GLU A 2 4.75 18.19 3.15
CA GLU A 2 3.53 17.42 3.06
C GLU A 2 3.65 16.14 3.86
N GLU A 3 2.55 15.78 4.49
CA GLU A 3 2.44 14.51 5.17
C GLU A 3 1.67 13.55 4.30
N LEU A 4 2.17 12.35 4.22
CA LEU A 4 1.46 11.31 3.50
C LEU A 4 0.31 10.81 4.34
N THR A 5 -0.87 10.71 3.75
CA THR A 5 -1.97 10.05 4.42
C THR A 5 -1.67 8.56 4.49
N GLU A 6 -2.41 7.85 5.34
CA GLU A 6 -2.21 6.42 5.44
C GLU A 6 -2.45 5.74 4.09
N THR A 7 -3.46 6.19 3.37
CA THR A 7 -3.74 5.63 2.07
C THR A 7 -2.58 5.82 1.11
N GLN A 8 -2.03 7.03 1.07
CA GLN A 8 -0.91 7.31 0.19
C GLN A 8 0.32 6.50 0.55
N LEU A 9 0.56 6.34 1.85
CA LEU A 9 1.70 5.56 2.30
C LEU A 9 1.54 4.11 1.91
N LEU A 10 0.34 3.56 2.07
CA LEU A 10 0.09 2.18 1.69
C LEU A 10 0.22 1.97 0.20
N GLU A 11 -0.25 2.94 -0.59
CA GLU A 11 -0.10 2.85 -2.04
C GLU A 11 1.36 2.82 -2.44
N LYS A 12 2.16 3.64 -1.80
CA LYS A 12 3.58 3.68 -2.10
C LYS A 12 4.24 2.35 -1.76
N ARG A 13 3.90 1.80 -0.60
CA ARG A 13 4.46 0.52 -0.20
C ARG A 13 3.99 -0.60 -1.11
N LEU A 14 2.75 -0.52 -1.56
CA LEU A 14 2.23 -1.52 -2.48
C LEU A 14 3.04 -1.55 -3.76
N ARG A 15 3.30 -0.36 -4.33
CA ARG A 15 4.11 -0.30 -5.54
C ARG A 15 5.49 -0.87 -5.32
N GLN A 16 6.08 -0.56 -4.17
CA GLN A 16 7.41 -1.06 -3.88
C GLN A 16 7.40 -2.58 -3.73
N ALA A 17 6.37 -3.11 -3.06
CA ALA A 17 6.28 -4.56 -2.90
C ALA A 17 6.16 -5.24 -4.26
N VAL A 18 5.35 -4.67 -5.15
CA VAL A 18 5.20 -5.25 -6.49
C VAL A 18 6.52 -5.16 -7.26
N ALA A 19 7.22 -4.05 -7.13
CA ALA A 19 8.50 -3.89 -7.82
C ALA A 19 9.53 -4.91 -7.33
N GLU A 20 9.43 -5.31 -6.09
CA GLU A 20 10.32 -6.32 -5.51
C GLU A 20 9.75 -7.73 -5.64
N GLU A 21 8.61 -7.85 -6.29
CA GLU A 21 7.94 -9.13 -6.46
C GLU A 21 7.55 -9.77 -5.13
N ALA A 22 7.34 -8.95 -4.13
CA ALA A 22 6.87 -9.41 -2.82
C ALA A 22 5.35 -9.44 -2.84
N TYR A 23 4.79 -10.43 -3.54
CA TYR A 23 3.37 -10.42 -3.81
C TYR A 23 2.52 -10.69 -2.59
N GLU A 24 3.03 -11.46 -1.63
CA GLU A 24 2.28 -11.69 -0.41
C GLU A 24 2.10 -10.41 0.38
N GLU A 25 3.15 -9.62 0.46
CA GLU A 25 3.05 -8.35 1.15
C GLU A 25 2.18 -7.38 0.37
N ALA A 26 2.28 -7.41 -0.95
CA ALA A 26 1.46 -6.56 -1.78
C ALA A 26 -0.03 -6.87 -1.57
N ALA A 27 -0.36 -8.14 -1.42
CA ALA A 27 -1.74 -8.53 -1.18
C ALA A 27 -2.24 -7.99 0.16
N ARG A 28 -1.41 -8.05 1.19
CA ARG A 28 -1.80 -7.51 2.49
C ARG A 28 -2.02 -6.02 2.44
N LEU A 29 -1.14 -5.31 1.74
CA LEU A 29 -1.28 -3.88 1.60
C LEU A 29 -2.53 -3.52 0.83
N ARG A 30 -2.84 -4.30 -0.19
CA ARG A 30 -4.03 -4.09 -0.99
C ARG A 30 -5.29 -4.29 -0.15
N ASP A 31 -5.29 -5.33 0.68
CA ASP A 31 -6.43 -5.57 1.56
C ASP A 31 -6.63 -4.40 2.51
N ARG A 32 -5.54 -3.87 3.02
CA ARG A 32 -5.64 -2.77 3.96
C ARG A 32 -6.16 -1.53 3.27
N LEU A 33 -5.72 -1.29 2.05
CA LEU A 33 -6.23 -0.16 1.28
C LEU A 33 -7.72 -0.29 1.04
N ALA A 34 -8.17 -1.49 0.71
CA ALA A 34 -9.58 -1.71 0.48
C ALA A 34 -10.40 -1.43 1.74
N ALA A 35 -9.87 -1.80 2.90
CA ALA A 35 -10.57 -1.54 4.15
C ALA A 35 -10.66 -0.04 4.43
N LEU A 36 -9.62 0.70 4.07
CA LEU A 36 -9.61 2.14 4.30
C LEU A 36 -10.54 2.88 3.37
N ASN A 37 -10.81 2.31 2.21
CA ASN A 37 -11.64 2.96 1.21
C ASN A 37 -13.13 2.67 1.36
N GLU A 38 -13.51 1.92 2.34
CA GLU A 38 -14.94 1.65 2.55
C GLU A 38 -15.67 2.80 3.20
#